data_310a6e298d8c7e1093db006b95dda28e
#
_entry.id   310a6e298d8c7e1093db006b95dda28e
#
_cell.length_a   1.000
_cell.length_b   1.000
_cell.length_c   1.000
_cell.angle_alpha   90.00
_cell.angle_beta   90.00
_cell.angle_gamma   90.00
#
_symmetry.space_group_name_H-M   'P 1'
#
loop_
_entity.id
_entity.type
_entity.pdbx_description
1 polymer ?
#
loop_
_entity_poly.entity_id
_entity_poly.type
_entity_poly.pdbx_seq_one_letter_code
_entity_poly.pdbx_strand_id
1 'polypeptide(L)'
;MKKRKQDKGKIAGELKGKTILITGGAGSLGSKLAKKILEYSVKSVRVLDIDEHMLFRLGKEVNDSRLRLLLGNILDTDRVSMAGNEVDLVFHLAAIKNIEISEFNPIETVDANINGTINLIKMAMKDKPKKFINISTDKAVEASTLYGTTKQLGEQLISWAGEHLFHLTKFATVRLGNIIETRGNVFEVWEEEKKKNLPISVTDPSMKRYFFHVDEAVDFILNCLEHVNRGEIFIPKMKNYKISTMANKISKKQKIIGIRQGEKLEEELISNNEKKRAKENKKMWIVRPYTINTN
;
A
#
# COMPACT_ATOMS: atom_id res chain seq x y z
N MET A 1 25.98 1.24 -9.75
CA MET A 1 26.42 1.11 -8.34
C MET A 1 26.39 2.44 -7.57
N LYS A 2 26.94 3.56 -8.03
CA LYS A 2 26.96 4.85 -7.29
C LYS A 2 25.54 5.37 -6.92
N LYS A 3 24.55 5.30 -7.82
CA LYS A 3 23.19 5.81 -7.58
C LYS A 3 22.42 5.01 -6.52
N ARG A 4 22.55 3.67 -6.48
CA ARG A 4 21.96 2.82 -5.42
C ARG A 4 22.56 3.08 -4.02
N LYS A 5 23.86 3.45 -3.93
CA LYS A 5 24.50 3.85 -2.66
C LYS A 5 23.97 5.22 -2.19
N GLN A 6 23.73 6.15 -3.11
CA GLN A 6 23.22 7.50 -2.80
C GLN A 6 21.76 7.48 -2.34
N ASP A 7 20.89 6.68 -3.00
CA ASP A 7 19.50 6.49 -2.59
C ASP A 7 19.43 5.84 -1.18
N LYS A 8 20.29 4.85 -0.88
CA LYS A 8 20.39 4.24 0.46
C LYS A 8 20.81 5.23 1.55
N GLY A 9 21.72 6.16 1.24
CA GLY A 9 22.15 7.19 2.19
C GLY A 9 21.05 8.16 2.58
N LYS A 10 20.20 8.56 1.64
CA LYS A 10 19.07 9.44 1.90
C LYS A 10 18.00 8.77 2.74
N ILE A 11 17.60 7.54 2.39
CA ILE A 11 16.66 6.74 3.18
C ILE A 11 17.18 6.54 4.61
N ALA A 12 18.48 6.25 4.77
CA ALA A 12 19.10 6.11 6.07
C ALA A 12 18.97 7.40 6.92
N GLY A 13 19.13 8.58 6.30
CA GLY A 13 18.91 9.87 6.95
C GLY A 13 17.47 10.08 7.43
N GLU A 14 16.47 9.70 6.60
CA GLU A 14 15.06 9.80 6.94
C GLU A 14 14.65 8.86 8.09
N LEU A 15 15.29 7.71 8.21
CA LEU A 15 14.92 6.66 9.17
C LEU A 15 15.76 6.69 10.46
N LYS A 16 16.93 7.33 10.47
CA LYS A 16 17.87 7.30 11.61
C LYS A 16 17.23 7.82 12.90
N GLY A 17 17.24 6.98 13.93
CA GLY A 17 16.73 7.30 15.26
C GLY A 17 15.20 7.48 15.36
N LYS A 18 14.45 7.09 14.32
CA LYS A 18 13.00 7.28 14.24
C LYS A 18 12.21 6.16 14.87
N THR A 19 11.07 6.51 15.47
CA THR A 19 9.98 5.59 15.83
C THR A 19 8.99 5.55 14.67
N ILE A 20 8.69 4.36 14.15
CA ILE A 20 7.89 4.17 12.95
C ILE A 20 6.69 3.31 13.28
N LEU A 21 5.49 3.74 12.86
CA LEU A 21 4.26 2.96 12.94
C LEU A 21 3.92 2.40 11.55
N ILE A 22 3.63 1.11 11.50
CA ILE A 22 3.13 0.42 10.31
C ILE A 22 1.80 -0.23 10.67
N THR A 23 0.68 0.26 10.13
CA THR A 23 -0.63 -0.38 10.28
C THR A 23 -0.85 -1.41 9.17
N GLY A 24 -1.51 -2.54 9.46
CA GLY A 24 -1.56 -3.68 8.53
C GLY A 24 -0.17 -4.29 8.33
N GLY A 25 0.72 -4.10 9.32
CA GLY A 25 2.13 -4.40 9.20
C GLY A 25 2.47 -5.87 9.32
N ALA A 26 1.56 -6.74 9.76
CA ALA A 26 1.71 -8.19 9.73
C ALA A 26 1.31 -8.80 8.36
N GLY A 27 0.69 -8.01 7.47
CA GLY A 27 0.41 -8.39 6.10
C GLY A 27 1.67 -8.59 5.26
N SER A 28 1.51 -9.13 4.03
CA SER A 28 2.65 -9.48 3.16
C SER A 28 3.57 -8.30 2.85
N LEU A 29 3.03 -7.15 2.45
CA LEU A 29 3.81 -5.95 2.16
C LEU A 29 4.32 -5.29 3.45
N GLY A 30 3.47 -5.22 4.49
CA GLY A 30 3.81 -4.57 5.76
C GLY A 30 4.96 -5.28 6.49
N SER A 31 4.95 -6.62 6.53
CA SER A 31 6.03 -7.41 7.15
C SER A 31 7.37 -7.26 6.43
N LYS A 32 7.35 -7.22 5.10
CA LYS A 32 8.55 -6.95 4.30
C LYS A 32 9.05 -5.52 4.53
N LEU A 33 8.16 -4.53 4.60
CA LEU A 33 8.51 -3.15 4.91
C LEU A 33 9.11 -3.02 6.31
N ALA A 34 8.52 -3.67 7.32
CA ALA A 34 9.06 -3.69 8.69
C ALA A 34 10.48 -4.28 8.75
N LYS A 35 10.68 -5.44 8.10
CA LYS A 35 12.00 -6.08 8.00
C LYS A 35 13.03 -5.17 7.33
N LYS A 36 12.63 -4.54 6.23
CA LYS A 36 13.51 -3.63 5.48
C LYS A 36 13.89 -2.38 6.27
N ILE A 37 12.95 -1.80 7.00
CA ILE A 37 13.20 -0.63 7.87
C ILE A 37 14.16 -0.98 9.01
N LEU A 38 14.07 -2.19 9.58
CA LEU A 38 14.98 -2.65 10.63
C LEU A 38 16.42 -2.86 10.16
N GLU A 39 16.70 -2.93 8.85
CA GLU A 39 18.06 -2.88 8.32
C GLU A 39 18.75 -1.53 8.56
N TYR A 40 17.99 -0.48 8.91
CA TYR A 40 18.48 0.86 9.19
C TYR A 40 18.56 1.14 10.70
N SER A 41 19.27 2.22 11.08
CA SER A 41 19.45 2.64 12.48
C SER A 41 18.19 3.35 13.02
N VAL A 42 17.03 2.69 13.03
CA VAL A 42 15.79 3.19 13.61
C VAL A 42 15.79 3.03 15.14
N LYS A 43 15.00 3.86 15.85
CA LYS A 43 14.76 3.71 17.29
C LYS A 43 13.81 2.52 17.55
N SER A 44 12.70 2.44 16.86
CA SER A 44 11.77 1.30 16.95
C SER A 44 10.83 1.24 15.74
N VAL A 45 10.32 0.04 15.46
CA VAL A 45 9.27 -0.23 14.47
C VAL A 45 8.08 -0.83 15.20
N ARG A 46 6.95 -0.11 15.21
CA ARG A 46 5.68 -0.56 15.76
C ARG A 46 4.82 -1.12 14.63
N VAL A 47 4.40 -2.35 14.74
CA VAL A 47 3.51 -3.04 13.79
C VAL A 47 2.15 -3.21 14.44
N LEU A 48 1.15 -2.47 13.99
CA LEU A 48 -0.25 -2.59 14.43
C LEU A 48 -1.03 -3.43 13.43
N ASP A 49 -1.61 -4.54 13.88
CA ASP A 49 -2.42 -5.43 13.06
C ASP A 49 -3.50 -6.12 13.90
N ILE A 50 -4.58 -6.57 13.26
CA ILE A 50 -5.65 -7.35 13.89
C ILE A 50 -5.35 -8.85 13.90
N ASP A 51 -4.40 -9.32 13.10
CA ASP A 51 -4.06 -10.73 12.93
C ASP A 51 -2.97 -11.15 13.93
N GLU A 52 -3.39 -11.69 15.08
CA GLU A 52 -2.51 -12.18 16.15
C GLU A 52 -1.50 -13.22 15.62
N HIS A 53 -1.97 -14.17 14.80
CA HIS A 53 -1.12 -15.22 14.29
C HIS A 53 0.01 -14.68 13.42
N MET A 54 -0.30 -13.71 12.55
CA MET A 54 0.70 -13.11 11.68
C MET A 54 1.66 -12.20 12.44
N LEU A 55 1.19 -11.51 13.48
CA LEU A 55 2.06 -10.77 14.40
C LEU A 55 3.05 -11.69 15.08
N PHE A 56 2.58 -12.81 15.63
CA PHE A 56 3.42 -13.82 16.25
C PHE A 56 4.48 -14.37 15.29
N ARG A 57 4.07 -14.73 14.07
CA ARG A 57 5.01 -15.18 13.03
C ARG A 57 6.07 -14.14 12.70
N LEU A 58 5.65 -12.88 12.51
CA LEU A 58 6.58 -11.79 12.23
C LEU A 58 7.61 -11.63 13.36
N GLY A 59 7.19 -11.72 14.62
CA GLY A 59 8.09 -11.65 15.78
C GLY A 59 9.13 -12.78 15.80
N LYS A 60 8.71 -14.00 15.46
CA LYS A 60 9.63 -15.16 15.37
C LYS A 60 10.63 -15.03 14.23
N GLU A 61 10.18 -14.51 13.07
CA GLU A 61 11.03 -14.36 11.90
C GLU A 61 12.07 -13.24 12.03
N VAL A 62 11.71 -12.13 12.72
CA VAL A 62 12.54 -10.94 12.78
C VAL A 62 13.52 -10.96 13.95
N ASN A 63 13.08 -11.42 15.12
CA ASN A 63 13.89 -11.49 16.36
C ASN A 63 14.76 -10.24 16.62
N ASP A 64 14.19 -9.03 16.47
CA ASP A 64 14.87 -7.74 16.67
C ASP A 64 14.20 -7.00 17.84
N SER A 65 15.00 -6.61 18.83
CA SER A 65 14.49 -5.92 20.03
C SER A 65 13.87 -4.54 19.76
N ARG A 66 14.05 -3.96 18.59
CA ARG A 66 13.44 -2.70 18.15
C ARG A 66 12.02 -2.91 17.58
N LEU A 67 11.64 -4.15 17.24
CA LEU A 67 10.28 -4.48 16.77
C LEU A 67 9.31 -4.48 17.96
N ARG A 68 8.17 -3.80 17.78
CA ARG A 68 7.05 -3.78 18.73
C ARG A 68 5.79 -4.24 18.02
N LEU A 69 5.28 -5.38 18.44
CA LEU A 69 4.05 -5.98 17.88
C LEU A 69 2.85 -5.50 18.70
N LEU A 70 1.91 -4.86 18.06
CA LEU A 70 0.73 -4.26 18.63
C LEU A 70 -0.51 -4.94 18.05
N LEU A 71 -1.18 -5.78 18.83
CA LEU A 71 -2.47 -6.33 18.44
C LEU A 71 -3.54 -5.24 18.62
N GLY A 72 -4.33 -4.97 17.57
CA GLY A 72 -5.42 -4.00 17.64
C GLY A 72 -6.00 -3.62 16.30
N ASN A 73 -7.19 -3.04 16.35
CA ASN A 73 -7.94 -2.57 15.19
C ASN A 73 -7.73 -1.06 15.01
N ILE A 74 -7.59 -0.59 13.77
CA ILE A 74 -7.50 0.84 13.44
C ILE A 74 -8.83 1.58 13.65
N LEU A 75 -9.93 0.87 13.88
CA LEU A 75 -11.21 1.45 14.25
C LEU A 75 -11.26 1.84 15.74
N ASP A 76 -10.44 1.22 16.57
CA ASP A 76 -10.27 1.58 17.97
C ASP A 76 -9.37 2.81 18.10
N THR A 77 -9.99 3.95 18.37
CA THR A 77 -9.32 5.26 18.46
C THR A 77 -8.31 5.33 19.59
N ASP A 78 -8.58 4.67 20.71
CA ASP A 78 -7.67 4.64 21.86
C ASP A 78 -6.45 3.79 21.52
N ARG A 79 -6.65 2.65 20.87
CA ARG A 79 -5.57 1.80 20.40
C ARG A 79 -4.69 2.49 19.35
N VAL A 80 -5.31 3.20 18.42
CA VAL A 80 -4.60 4.03 17.42
C VAL A 80 -3.80 5.14 18.10
N SER A 81 -4.37 5.84 19.07
CA SER A 81 -3.69 6.88 19.85
C SER A 81 -2.49 6.31 20.60
N MET A 82 -2.64 5.17 21.30
CA MET A 82 -1.53 4.49 21.99
C MET A 82 -0.42 4.07 21.03
N ALA A 83 -0.78 3.53 19.85
CA ALA A 83 0.19 3.10 18.85
C ALA A 83 0.95 4.28 18.23
N GLY A 84 0.26 5.43 18.05
CA GLY A 84 0.77 6.65 17.42
C GLY A 84 1.60 7.56 18.34
N ASN A 85 1.51 7.37 19.66
CA ASN A 85 2.22 8.22 20.62
C ASN A 85 3.73 8.27 20.36
N GLU A 86 4.31 9.46 20.21
CA GLU A 86 5.73 9.70 19.91
C GLU A 86 6.24 9.00 18.63
N VAL A 87 5.39 8.81 17.63
CA VAL A 87 5.76 8.26 16.32
C VAL A 87 6.27 9.38 15.42
N ASP A 88 7.40 9.14 14.75
CA ASP A 88 7.95 10.09 13.77
C ASP A 88 7.41 9.87 12.35
N LEU A 89 7.17 8.61 11.96
CA LEU A 89 6.75 8.23 10.60
C LEU A 89 5.61 7.20 10.68
N VAL A 90 4.62 7.37 9.81
CA VAL A 90 3.51 6.42 9.68
C VAL A 90 3.47 5.86 8.27
N PHE A 91 3.36 4.53 8.18
CA PHE A 91 3.01 3.81 6.96
C PHE A 91 1.65 3.13 7.19
N HIS A 92 0.64 3.58 6.46
CA HIS A 92 -0.72 3.06 6.57
C HIS A 92 -1.00 2.06 5.46
N LEU A 93 -0.98 0.76 5.82
CA LEU A 93 -1.24 -0.36 4.91
C LEU A 93 -2.50 -1.15 5.29
N ALA A 94 -3.06 -0.94 6.47
CA ALA A 94 -4.26 -1.64 6.92
C ALA A 94 -5.44 -1.33 6.00
N ALA A 95 -6.03 -2.37 5.40
CA ALA A 95 -7.19 -2.26 4.54
C ALA A 95 -7.80 -3.64 4.25
N ILE A 96 -9.09 -3.70 4.03
CA ILE A 96 -9.73 -4.82 3.33
C ILE A 96 -9.46 -4.62 1.83
N LYS A 97 -8.77 -5.60 1.21
CA LYS A 97 -8.25 -5.46 -0.17
C LYS A 97 -8.80 -6.49 -1.16
N ASN A 98 -9.45 -7.54 -0.68
CA ASN A 98 -10.04 -8.55 -1.54
C ASN A 98 -11.35 -8.02 -2.11
N ILE A 99 -11.48 -8.00 -3.44
CA ILE A 99 -12.64 -7.42 -4.14
C ILE A 99 -13.92 -8.15 -3.75
N GLU A 100 -13.93 -9.49 -3.83
CA GLU A 100 -15.13 -10.28 -3.52
C GLU A 100 -15.56 -10.10 -2.07
N ILE A 101 -14.61 -10.18 -1.12
CA ILE A 101 -14.91 -9.94 0.30
C ILE A 101 -15.43 -8.53 0.53
N SER A 102 -14.88 -7.53 -0.17
CA SER A 102 -15.34 -6.14 -0.06
C SER A 102 -16.79 -5.97 -0.53
N GLU A 103 -17.16 -6.60 -1.65
CA GLU A 103 -18.53 -6.52 -2.18
C GLU A 103 -19.55 -7.24 -1.27
N PHE A 104 -19.16 -8.35 -0.64
CA PHE A 104 -19.99 -9.06 0.32
C PHE A 104 -20.10 -8.38 1.69
N ASN A 105 -19.10 -7.55 2.06
CA ASN A 105 -19.00 -6.90 3.37
C ASN A 105 -18.77 -5.39 3.19
N PRO A 106 -19.77 -4.65 2.63
CA PRO A 106 -19.58 -3.24 2.28
C PRO A 106 -19.36 -2.34 3.49
N ILE A 107 -20.06 -2.58 4.59
CA ILE A 107 -19.96 -1.77 5.82
C ILE A 107 -18.55 -1.92 6.42
N GLU A 108 -18.11 -3.15 6.63
CA GLU A 108 -16.79 -3.45 7.19
C GLU A 108 -15.67 -2.91 6.28
N THR A 109 -15.89 -2.92 4.97
CA THR A 109 -14.93 -2.38 4.00
C THR A 109 -14.83 -0.85 4.11
N VAL A 110 -15.97 -0.16 4.22
CA VAL A 110 -16.00 1.29 4.46
C VAL A 110 -15.37 1.60 5.82
N ASP A 111 -15.74 0.89 6.87
CA ASP A 111 -15.19 1.08 8.20
C ASP A 111 -13.67 0.94 8.20
N ALA A 112 -13.15 -0.18 7.73
CA ALA A 112 -11.70 -0.41 7.73
C ALA A 112 -10.95 0.59 6.84
N ASN A 113 -11.41 0.81 5.59
CA ASN A 113 -10.65 1.56 4.60
C ASN A 113 -10.84 3.08 4.72
N ILE A 114 -12.00 3.55 5.24
CA ILE A 114 -12.32 4.96 5.35
C ILE A 114 -12.27 5.41 6.80
N ASN A 115 -13.09 4.85 7.69
CA ASN A 115 -13.13 5.29 9.09
C ASN A 115 -11.79 5.01 9.80
N GLY A 116 -11.15 3.86 9.51
CA GLY A 116 -9.80 3.56 9.97
C GLY A 116 -8.76 4.59 9.48
N THR A 117 -8.82 4.99 8.20
CA THR A 117 -7.95 6.06 7.66
C THR A 117 -8.21 7.40 8.35
N ILE A 118 -9.49 7.76 8.58
CA ILE A 118 -9.86 8.98 9.31
C ILE A 118 -9.30 8.97 10.75
N ASN A 119 -9.38 7.84 11.45
CA ASN A 119 -8.83 7.72 12.80
C ASN A 119 -7.31 7.95 12.83
N LEU A 120 -6.59 7.45 11.82
CA LEU A 120 -5.15 7.68 11.69
C LEU A 120 -4.83 9.13 11.31
N ILE A 121 -5.64 9.81 10.50
CA ILE A 121 -5.50 11.24 10.26
C ILE A 121 -5.73 12.04 11.55
N LYS A 122 -6.77 11.70 12.34
CA LYS A 122 -7.03 12.34 13.65
C LYS A 122 -5.86 12.11 14.63
N MET A 123 -5.30 10.90 14.66
CA MET A 123 -4.09 10.62 15.43
C MET A 123 -2.93 11.50 14.95
N ALA A 124 -2.72 11.63 13.64
CA ALA A 124 -1.66 12.47 13.10
C ALA A 124 -1.85 13.97 13.39
N MET A 125 -3.09 14.45 13.51
CA MET A 125 -3.37 15.83 13.96
C MET A 125 -2.95 16.03 15.43
N LYS A 126 -3.13 15.02 16.27
CA LYS A 126 -2.80 15.07 17.71
C LYS A 126 -1.30 14.87 17.95
N ASP A 127 -0.74 13.78 17.42
CA ASP A 127 0.61 13.30 17.76
C ASP A 127 1.69 13.84 16.77
N LYS A 128 1.28 14.44 15.67
CA LYS A 128 2.10 15.20 14.71
C LYS A 128 3.34 14.44 14.20
N PRO A 129 3.20 13.20 13.69
CA PRO A 129 4.31 12.52 13.04
C PRO A 129 4.85 13.38 11.89
N LYS A 130 6.15 13.33 11.64
CA LYS A 130 6.77 14.16 10.58
C LYS A 130 6.23 13.84 9.19
N LYS A 131 5.99 12.53 8.92
CA LYS A 131 5.46 12.07 7.64
C LYS A 131 4.45 10.94 7.83
N PHE A 132 3.45 10.93 6.95
CA PHE A 132 2.41 9.93 6.86
C PHE A 132 2.31 9.45 5.41
N ILE A 133 2.54 8.16 5.16
CA ILE A 133 2.41 7.53 3.84
C ILE A 133 1.26 6.54 3.88
N ASN A 134 0.25 6.80 3.05
CA ASN A 134 -0.85 5.87 2.78
C ASN A 134 -0.49 4.98 1.57
N ILE A 135 -0.83 3.69 1.63
CA ILE A 135 -0.65 2.77 0.52
C ILE A 135 -1.99 2.56 -0.20
N SER A 136 -1.99 2.78 -1.52
CA SER A 136 -3.14 2.66 -2.39
C SER A 136 -2.86 1.70 -3.57
N THR A 137 -3.79 1.62 -4.50
CA THR A 137 -3.85 0.62 -5.59
C THR A 137 -4.23 1.26 -6.92
N ASP A 138 -3.86 0.62 -8.03
CA ASP A 138 -4.35 0.93 -9.39
C ASP A 138 -5.88 0.93 -9.49
N LYS A 139 -6.57 0.14 -8.66
CA LYS A 139 -8.03 0.06 -8.63
C LYS A 139 -8.72 1.32 -8.09
N ALA A 140 -7.97 2.24 -7.50
CA ALA A 140 -8.44 3.57 -7.12
C ALA A 140 -8.62 4.51 -8.33
N VAL A 141 -7.99 4.19 -9.48
CA VAL A 141 -8.12 4.98 -10.71
C VAL A 141 -9.41 4.61 -11.41
N GLU A 142 -10.32 5.58 -11.59
CA GLU A 142 -11.65 5.35 -12.20
C GLU A 142 -12.32 4.11 -11.62
N ALA A 143 -12.48 4.08 -10.31
CA ALA A 143 -12.88 2.92 -9.52
C ALA A 143 -14.21 2.33 -10.00
N SER A 144 -14.26 1.00 -10.17
CA SER A 144 -15.41 0.22 -10.60
C SER A 144 -15.87 -0.82 -9.57
N THR A 145 -15.15 -0.92 -8.44
CA THR A 145 -15.43 -1.83 -7.32
C THR A 145 -15.50 -1.05 -6.02
N LEU A 146 -16.18 -1.58 -5.00
CA LEU A 146 -16.22 -0.96 -3.68
C LEU A 146 -14.80 -0.79 -3.09
N TYR A 147 -13.96 -1.82 -3.21
CA TYR A 147 -12.56 -1.71 -2.80
C TYR A 147 -11.86 -0.54 -3.49
N GLY A 148 -11.97 -0.43 -4.81
CA GLY A 148 -11.37 0.67 -5.57
C GLY A 148 -11.90 2.03 -5.12
N THR A 149 -13.23 2.16 -4.95
CA THR A 149 -13.88 3.39 -4.49
C THR A 149 -13.40 3.82 -3.10
N THR A 150 -13.30 2.87 -2.16
CA THR A 150 -12.78 3.20 -0.82
C THR A 150 -11.31 3.62 -0.86
N LYS A 151 -10.49 3.00 -1.70
CA LYS A 151 -9.08 3.42 -1.85
C LYS A 151 -8.97 4.80 -2.53
N GLN A 152 -9.81 5.09 -3.53
CA GLN A 152 -9.89 6.41 -4.17
C GLN A 152 -10.28 7.49 -3.16
N LEU A 153 -11.31 7.25 -2.33
CA LEU A 153 -11.71 8.18 -1.28
C LEU A 153 -10.60 8.36 -0.24
N GLY A 154 -9.92 7.27 0.14
CA GLY A 154 -8.74 7.32 1.02
C GLY A 154 -7.62 8.22 0.47
N GLU A 155 -7.33 8.14 -0.83
CA GLU A 155 -6.38 9.05 -1.50
C GLU A 155 -6.80 10.52 -1.40
N GLN A 156 -8.10 10.80 -1.59
CA GLN A 156 -8.64 12.16 -1.48
C GLN A 156 -8.53 12.69 -0.04
N LEU A 157 -8.83 11.87 0.98
CA LEU A 157 -8.67 12.22 2.39
C LEU A 157 -7.21 12.55 2.73
N ILE A 158 -6.26 11.76 2.24
CA ILE A 158 -4.83 11.99 2.44
C ILE A 158 -4.35 13.25 1.68
N SER A 159 -4.84 13.48 0.47
CA SER A 159 -4.54 14.70 -0.28
C SER A 159 -5.07 15.94 0.45
N TRP A 160 -6.31 15.89 0.95
CA TRP A 160 -6.89 16.94 1.79
C TRP A 160 -6.05 17.19 3.05
N ALA A 161 -5.70 16.13 3.77
CA ALA A 161 -4.87 16.25 4.97
C ALA A 161 -3.50 16.87 4.65
N GLY A 162 -2.89 16.50 3.52
CA GLY A 162 -1.62 17.05 3.08
C GLY A 162 -1.68 18.54 2.74
N GLU A 163 -2.78 19.02 2.18
CA GLU A 163 -2.96 20.46 1.88
C GLU A 163 -3.27 21.29 3.12
N HIS A 164 -4.06 20.78 4.05
CA HIS A 164 -4.55 21.54 5.20
C HIS A 164 -3.72 21.37 6.48
N LEU A 165 -3.07 20.22 6.63
CA LEU A 165 -2.35 19.85 7.86
C LEU A 165 -0.82 19.77 7.66
N PHE A 166 -0.27 20.24 6.53
CA PHE A 166 1.16 20.12 6.18
C PHE A 166 2.10 20.77 7.20
N HIS A 167 1.61 21.75 7.96
CA HIS A 167 2.35 22.40 9.04
C HIS A 167 2.49 21.51 10.28
N LEU A 168 1.68 20.46 10.42
CA LEU A 168 1.73 19.47 11.48
C LEU A 168 2.44 18.19 11.01
N THR A 169 1.96 17.63 9.90
CA THR A 169 2.39 16.36 9.32
C THR A 169 2.42 16.47 7.80
N LYS A 170 3.46 15.96 7.17
CA LYS A 170 3.52 15.83 5.71
C LYS A 170 2.86 14.52 5.29
N PHE A 171 1.82 14.60 4.48
CA PHE A 171 1.08 13.44 3.99
C PHE A 171 1.43 13.11 2.54
N ALA A 172 1.34 11.84 2.17
CA ALA A 172 1.36 11.40 0.78
C ALA A 172 0.70 10.03 0.63
N THR A 173 0.34 9.69 -0.60
CA THR A 173 -0.10 8.34 -0.98
C THR A 173 0.93 7.71 -1.93
N VAL A 174 1.15 6.41 -1.78
CA VAL A 174 1.87 5.58 -2.75
C VAL A 174 0.86 4.64 -3.39
N ARG A 175 0.61 4.81 -4.69
CA ARG A 175 -0.30 3.99 -5.49
C ARG A 175 0.50 2.92 -6.22
N LEU A 176 0.15 1.66 -6.01
CA LEU A 176 0.84 0.50 -6.57
C LEU A 176 -0.14 -0.32 -7.42
N GLY A 177 0.36 -1.04 -8.41
CA GLY A 177 -0.37 -2.11 -9.08
C GLY A 177 -0.35 -3.40 -8.27
N ASN A 178 -0.49 -4.56 -8.95
CA ASN A 178 -0.48 -5.84 -8.28
C ASN A 178 0.92 -6.19 -7.79
N ILE A 179 1.01 -6.65 -6.55
CA ILE A 179 2.29 -7.05 -5.95
C ILE A 179 2.38 -8.57 -5.98
N ILE A 180 3.42 -9.09 -6.60
CA ILE A 180 3.75 -10.51 -6.58
C ILE A 180 4.22 -10.88 -5.16
N GLU A 181 4.12 -12.16 -4.80
CA GLU A 181 4.52 -12.73 -3.49
C GLU A 181 3.70 -12.17 -2.30
N THR A 182 2.48 -11.68 -2.56
CA THR A 182 1.52 -11.33 -1.51
C THR A 182 0.43 -12.40 -1.38
N ARG A 183 -0.08 -12.60 -0.17
CA ARG A 183 -1.16 -13.56 0.08
C ARG A 183 -2.43 -13.21 -0.71
N GLY A 184 -3.07 -14.25 -1.25
CA GLY A 184 -4.31 -14.14 -2.03
C GLY A 184 -4.12 -13.53 -3.42
N ASN A 185 -2.89 -13.46 -3.93
CA ASN A 185 -2.65 -13.06 -5.31
C ASN A 185 -2.93 -14.20 -6.30
N VAL A 186 -3.10 -13.86 -7.56
CA VAL A 186 -3.44 -14.83 -8.61
C VAL A 186 -2.40 -15.94 -8.79
N PHE A 187 -1.13 -15.66 -8.55
CA PHE A 187 -0.06 -16.66 -8.67
C PHE A 187 -0.14 -17.74 -7.59
N GLU A 188 -0.50 -17.35 -6.36
CA GLU A 188 -0.73 -18.29 -5.25
C GLU A 188 -1.87 -19.24 -5.59
N VAL A 189 -2.99 -18.71 -6.09
CA VAL A 189 -4.16 -19.51 -6.54
C VAL A 189 -3.74 -20.48 -7.65
N TRP A 190 -3.04 -20.01 -8.68
CA TRP A 190 -2.59 -20.86 -9.79
C TRP A 190 -1.61 -21.96 -9.36
N GLU A 191 -0.69 -21.67 -8.44
CA GLU A 191 0.24 -22.68 -7.91
C GLU A 191 -0.50 -23.74 -7.07
N GLU A 192 -1.52 -23.36 -6.30
CA GLU A 192 -2.35 -24.31 -5.57
C GLU A 192 -3.18 -25.20 -6.51
N GLU A 193 -3.83 -24.61 -7.52
CA GLU A 193 -4.58 -25.36 -8.53
C GLU A 193 -3.68 -26.34 -9.27
N LYS A 194 -2.48 -25.92 -9.66
CA LYS A 194 -1.48 -26.76 -10.31
C LYS A 194 -1.01 -27.91 -9.41
N LYS A 195 -0.75 -27.67 -8.11
CA LYS A 195 -0.39 -28.72 -7.13
C LYS A 195 -1.49 -29.75 -6.97
N LYS A 196 -2.75 -29.36 -7.12
CA LYS A 196 -3.92 -30.25 -7.10
C LYS A 196 -4.21 -30.90 -8.47
N ASN A 197 -3.33 -30.75 -9.48
CA ASN A 197 -3.53 -31.20 -10.88
C ASN A 197 -4.78 -30.62 -11.57
N LEU A 198 -5.32 -29.50 -11.07
CA LEU A 198 -6.44 -28.79 -11.68
C LEU A 198 -5.96 -27.84 -12.78
N PRO A 199 -6.81 -27.53 -13.78
CA PRO A 199 -6.56 -26.41 -14.69
C PRO A 199 -6.49 -25.11 -13.89
N ILE A 200 -5.51 -24.25 -14.17
CA ILE A 200 -5.43 -22.93 -13.53
C ILE A 200 -6.55 -22.00 -14.03
N SER A 201 -7.16 -21.28 -13.10
CA SER A 201 -8.27 -20.38 -13.37
C SER A 201 -7.78 -19.07 -13.97
N VAL A 202 -8.23 -18.73 -15.19
CA VAL A 202 -7.93 -17.47 -15.87
C VAL A 202 -9.22 -16.73 -16.12
N THR A 203 -9.34 -15.48 -15.62
CA THR A 203 -10.54 -14.65 -15.83
C THR A 203 -10.77 -14.35 -17.30
N ASP A 204 -9.81 -13.68 -17.91
CA ASP A 204 -9.79 -13.39 -19.34
C ASP A 204 -8.34 -13.37 -19.85
N PRO A 205 -8.01 -14.11 -20.94
CA PRO A 205 -6.65 -14.16 -21.49
C PRO A 205 -6.13 -12.81 -22.00
N SER A 206 -7.01 -11.89 -22.40
CA SER A 206 -6.67 -10.58 -22.91
C SER A 206 -6.35 -9.57 -21.81
N MET A 207 -6.75 -9.87 -20.58
CA MET A 207 -6.51 -8.99 -19.43
C MET A 207 -5.06 -8.60 -19.30
N LYS A 208 -4.84 -7.33 -18.94
CA LYS A 208 -3.52 -6.80 -18.63
C LYS A 208 -3.45 -6.29 -17.20
N ARG A 209 -2.34 -6.55 -16.53
CA ARG A 209 -2.09 -6.11 -15.15
C ARG A 209 -0.67 -5.61 -14.98
N TYR A 210 -0.52 -4.58 -14.15
CA TYR A 210 0.78 -4.13 -13.68
C TYR A 210 1.25 -5.02 -12.55
N PHE A 211 2.47 -5.53 -12.65
CA PHE A 211 3.08 -6.35 -11.60
C PHE A 211 4.38 -5.75 -11.09
N PHE A 212 4.57 -5.87 -9.80
CA PHE A 212 5.74 -5.43 -9.06
C PHE A 212 6.15 -6.53 -8.08
N HIS A 213 7.44 -6.81 -7.96
CA HIS A 213 7.92 -7.67 -6.89
C HIS A 213 7.80 -6.94 -5.54
N VAL A 214 7.53 -7.70 -4.46
CA VAL A 214 7.33 -7.10 -3.13
C VAL A 214 8.54 -6.29 -2.67
N ASP A 215 9.75 -6.72 -2.97
CA ASP A 215 10.98 -6.00 -2.64
C ASP A 215 11.10 -4.68 -3.43
N GLU A 216 10.69 -4.66 -4.70
CA GLU A 216 10.64 -3.44 -5.52
C GLU A 216 9.61 -2.45 -4.97
N ALA A 217 8.45 -2.96 -4.51
CA ALA A 217 7.41 -2.14 -3.89
C ALA A 217 7.91 -1.50 -2.59
N VAL A 218 8.58 -2.27 -1.73
CA VAL A 218 9.19 -1.77 -0.48
C VAL A 218 10.26 -0.71 -0.76
N ASP A 219 11.18 -1.00 -1.69
CA ASP A 219 12.21 -0.04 -2.09
C ASP A 219 11.58 1.25 -2.66
N PHE A 220 10.50 1.15 -3.44
CA PHE A 220 9.78 2.31 -3.96
C PHE A 220 9.13 3.12 -2.84
N ILE A 221 8.41 2.48 -1.90
CA ILE A 221 7.78 3.15 -0.75
C ILE A 221 8.82 3.93 0.05
N LEU A 222 9.97 3.33 0.35
CA LEU A 222 11.04 3.99 1.09
C LEU A 222 11.68 5.14 0.31
N ASN A 223 11.84 5.00 -1.00
CA ASN A 223 12.33 6.10 -1.86
C ASN A 223 11.37 7.29 -1.94
N CYS A 224 10.06 7.09 -1.72
CA CYS A 224 9.09 8.18 -1.67
C CYS A 224 9.26 9.07 -0.45
N LEU A 225 9.89 8.60 0.64
CA LEU A 225 10.06 9.36 1.88
C LEU A 225 10.66 10.76 1.65
N GLU A 226 11.67 10.88 0.79
CA GLU A 226 12.32 12.16 0.51
C GLU A 226 11.42 13.17 -0.24
N HIS A 227 10.31 12.70 -0.83
CA HIS A 227 9.42 13.51 -1.66
C HIS A 227 8.09 13.88 -0.99
N VAL A 228 7.78 13.27 0.17
CA VAL A 228 6.52 13.51 0.91
C VAL A 228 6.44 14.98 1.35
N ASN A 229 5.37 15.66 0.96
CA ASN A 229 5.19 17.06 1.25
C ASN A 229 3.72 17.45 1.54
N ARG A 230 2.85 17.56 0.52
CA ARG A 230 1.51 18.15 0.62
C ARG A 230 0.38 17.27 0.10
N GLY A 231 0.46 15.96 0.27
CA GLY A 231 -0.62 15.04 -0.14
C GLY A 231 -0.49 14.53 -1.58
N GLU A 232 0.72 14.52 -2.12
CA GLU A 232 1.02 13.97 -3.44
C GLU A 232 0.70 12.48 -3.52
N ILE A 233 0.39 12.01 -4.72
CA ILE A 233 0.30 10.58 -5.03
C ILE A 233 1.53 10.19 -5.84
N PHE A 234 2.34 9.29 -5.29
CA PHE A 234 3.51 8.71 -5.95
C PHE A 234 3.13 7.41 -6.66
N ILE A 235 3.42 7.32 -7.94
CA ILE A 235 3.03 6.20 -8.80
C ILE A 235 4.27 5.67 -9.52
N PRO A 236 4.72 4.43 -9.25
CA PRO A 236 5.88 3.87 -9.94
C PRO A 236 5.57 3.58 -11.41
N LYS A 237 6.57 3.66 -12.26
CA LYS A 237 6.48 3.17 -13.63
C LYS A 237 6.61 1.66 -13.64
N MET A 238 5.48 0.97 -13.68
CA MET A 238 5.39 -0.49 -13.66
C MET A 238 5.23 -1.04 -15.06
N LYS A 239 5.72 -2.27 -15.27
CA LYS A 239 5.48 -3.02 -16.51
C LYS A 239 4.08 -3.63 -16.50
N ASN A 240 3.42 -3.52 -17.64
CA ASN A 240 2.12 -4.15 -17.90
C ASN A 240 2.31 -5.49 -18.58
N TYR A 241 1.61 -6.52 -18.13
CA TYR A 241 1.71 -7.89 -18.64
C TYR A 241 0.33 -8.45 -18.97
N LYS A 242 0.22 -9.17 -20.09
CA LYS A 242 -0.97 -9.97 -20.38
C LYS A 242 -1.06 -11.15 -19.41
N ILE A 243 -2.23 -11.37 -18.85
CA ILE A 243 -2.48 -12.47 -17.90
C ILE A 243 -2.20 -13.82 -18.56
N SER A 244 -2.59 -14.00 -19.83
CA SER A 244 -2.28 -15.22 -20.61
C SER A 244 -0.78 -15.52 -20.69
N THR A 245 0.06 -14.50 -20.82
CA THR A 245 1.52 -14.68 -20.85
C THR A 245 2.05 -15.19 -19.51
N MET A 246 1.50 -14.69 -18.41
CA MET A 246 1.90 -15.11 -17.05
C MET A 246 1.36 -16.50 -16.73
N ALA A 247 0.09 -16.78 -17.03
CA ALA A 247 -0.55 -18.07 -16.84
C ALA A 247 0.19 -19.20 -17.60
N ASN A 248 0.58 -18.95 -18.85
CA ASN A 248 1.31 -19.90 -19.69
C ASN A 248 2.68 -20.32 -19.12
N LYS A 249 3.31 -19.49 -18.29
CA LYS A 249 4.56 -19.84 -17.59
C LYS A 249 4.34 -20.83 -16.46
N ILE A 250 3.13 -20.86 -15.88
CA ILE A 250 2.78 -21.70 -14.75
C ILE A 250 2.18 -23.03 -15.21
N SER A 251 1.17 -22.97 -16.10
CA SER A 251 0.50 -24.17 -16.62
C SER A 251 -0.05 -23.95 -18.02
N LYS A 252 -0.01 -25.02 -18.84
CA LYS A 252 -0.72 -25.09 -20.13
C LYS A 252 -2.17 -25.51 -19.97
N LYS A 253 -2.53 -26.16 -18.85
CA LYS A 253 -3.92 -26.53 -18.53
C LYS A 253 -4.59 -25.30 -17.90
N GLN A 254 -5.49 -24.66 -18.65
CA GLN A 254 -6.17 -23.44 -18.21
C GLN A 254 -7.69 -23.60 -18.37
N LYS A 255 -8.45 -22.97 -17.46
CA LYS A 255 -9.90 -22.86 -17.51
C LYS A 255 -10.26 -21.39 -17.49
N ILE A 256 -10.94 -20.92 -18.52
CA ILE A 256 -11.47 -19.55 -18.55
C ILE A 256 -12.72 -19.52 -17.66
N ILE A 257 -12.71 -18.62 -16.65
CA ILE A 257 -13.79 -18.50 -15.66
C ILE A 257 -14.67 -17.26 -15.87
N GLY A 258 -14.32 -16.38 -16.82
CA GLY A 258 -15.02 -15.12 -17.08
C GLY A 258 -14.56 -13.97 -16.19
N ILE A 259 -14.87 -12.75 -16.63
CA ILE A 259 -14.55 -11.51 -15.90
C ILE A 259 -15.51 -11.39 -14.72
N ARG A 260 -14.98 -11.03 -13.55
CA ARG A 260 -15.79 -10.77 -12.35
C ARG A 260 -16.47 -9.41 -12.46
N GLN A 261 -17.58 -9.25 -11.78
CA GLN A 261 -18.27 -7.97 -11.73
C GLN A 261 -17.33 -6.87 -11.20
N GLY A 262 -17.26 -5.76 -11.91
CA GLY A 262 -16.41 -4.62 -11.56
C GLY A 262 -14.90 -4.78 -11.93
N GLU A 263 -14.46 -5.95 -12.41
CA GLU A 263 -13.10 -6.09 -12.93
C GLU A 263 -12.94 -5.42 -14.30
N LYS A 264 -11.84 -4.71 -14.51
CA LYS A 264 -11.48 -4.10 -15.80
C LYS A 264 -10.60 -5.06 -16.61
N LEU A 265 -10.71 -5.03 -17.94
CA LEU A 265 -9.76 -5.72 -18.83
C LEU A 265 -8.33 -5.19 -18.67
N GLU A 266 -8.19 -3.89 -18.53
CA GLU A 266 -6.92 -3.21 -18.32
C GLU A 266 -7.05 -2.19 -17.19
N GLU A 267 -6.16 -2.25 -16.21
CA GLU A 267 -6.06 -1.26 -15.13
C GLU A 267 -5.17 -0.10 -15.57
N GLU A 268 -5.44 1.08 -15.03
CA GLU A 268 -4.61 2.25 -15.23
C GLU A 268 -3.92 2.65 -13.90
N LEU A 269 -2.66 3.08 -13.97
CA LEU A 269 -1.93 3.60 -12.82
C LEU A 269 -2.20 5.08 -12.59
N ILE A 270 -2.54 5.82 -13.65
CA ILE A 270 -2.78 7.25 -13.64
C ILE A 270 -3.84 7.62 -14.68
N SER A 271 -4.89 8.35 -14.27
CA SER A 271 -5.94 8.80 -15.17
C SER A 271 -5.50 9.95 -16.07
N ASN A 272 -6.25 10.21 -17.15
CA ASN A 272 -5.99 11.35 -18.03
C ASN A 272 -6.12 12.71 -17.32
N ASN A 273 -7.02 12.82 -16.34
CA ASN A 273 -7.15 14.04 -15.52
C ASN A 273 -5.97 14.25 -14.58
N GLU A 274 -5.45 13.16 -14.00
CA GLU A 274 -4.27 13.23 -13.13
C GLU A 274 -3.00 13.59 -13.90
N LYS A 275 -2.84 13.11 -15.13
CA LYS A 275 -1.70 13.46 -16.00
C LYS A 275 -1.54 14.96 -16.19
N LYS A 276 -2.64 15.73 -16.23
CA LYS A 276 -2.62 17.19 -16.39
C LYS A 276 -1.92 17.92 -15.24
N ARG A 277 -1.92 17.33 -14.04
CA ARG A 277 -1.29 17.88 -12.81
C ARG A 277 -0.13 17.03 -12.28
N ALA A 278 0.29 16.03 -13.04
CA ALA A 278 1.40 15.14 -12.69
C ALA A 278 2.73 15.72 -13.16
N LYS A 279 3.74 15.60 -12.31
CA LYS A 279 5.13 15.73 -12.68
C LYS A 279 5.70 14.32 -12.94
N GLU A 280 6.28 14.12 -14.11
CA GLU A 280 6.85 12.85 -14.51
C GLU A 280 8.38 12.88 -14.40
N ASN A 281 8.95 11.78 -13.93
CA ASN A 281 10.38 11.51 -14.00
C ASN A 281 10.64 10.07 -14.48
N LYS A 282 11.91 9.66 -14.57
CA LYS A 282 12.29 8.32 -15.08
C LYS A 282 11.75 7.16 -14.24
N LYS A 283 11.45 7.36 -12.94
CA LYS A 283 11.06 6.31 -12.00
C LYS A 283 9.57 6.31 -11.68
N MET A 284 8.91 7.49 -11.69
CA MET A 284 7.54 7.66 -11.20
C MET A 284 6.84 8.88 -11.78
N TRP A 285 5.51 8.88 -11.64
CA TRP A 285 4.69 10.08 -11.68
C TRP A 285 4.44 10.58 -10.26
N ILE A 286 4.38 11.90 -10.09
CA ILE A 286 4.03 12.58 -8.85
C ILE A 286 2.81 13.43 -9.17
N VAL A 287 1.63 12.95 -8.75
CA VAL A 287 0.37 13.67 -8.96
C VAL A 287 0.18 14.63 -7.79
N ARG A 288 0.00 15.93 -8.09
CA ARG A 288 -0.26 16.95 -7.07
C ARG A 288 -1.73 16.92 -6.64
N PRO A 289 -2.06 17.30 -5.40
CA PRO A 289 -3.44 17.56 -4.99
C PRO A 289 -4.13 18.59 -5.89
N TYR A 290 -5.46 18.62 -5.84
CA TYR A 290 -6.19 19.74 -6.40
C TYR A 290 -6.03 20.95 -5.48
N THR A 291 -5.39 22.00 -5.95
CA THR A 291 -5.43 23.30 -5.27
C THR A 291 -6.76 23.98 -5.60
N ILE A 292 -7.59 24.19 -4.58
CA ILE A 292 -8.72 25.09 -4.70
C ILE A 292 -8.11 26.49 -4.70
N ASN A 293 -8.08 27.17 -5.86
CA ASN A 293 -7.74 28.58 -5.91
C ASN A 293 -8.85 29.33 -5.17
N THR A 294 -8.65 29.60 -3.90
CA THR A 294 -9.41 30.65 -3.19
C THR A 294 -8.85 31.98 -3.68
N ASN A 295 -9.47 32.54 -4.74
CA ASN A 295 -9.28 33.94 -5.08
C ASN A 295 -9.80 34.82 -3.95
#